data_292b3c940bda98d556c0146d7386aa1b
#
_entry.id   292b3c940bda98d556c0146d7386aa1b
#
_cell.length_a   1.000
_cell.length_b   1.000
_cell.length_c   1.000
_cell.angle_alpha   90.00
_cell.angle_beta   90.00
_cell.angle_gamma   90.00
#
_symmetry.space_group_name_H-M   'P 1'
#
loop_
_entity.id
_entity.type
_entity.pdbx_description
1 polymer ?
#
loop_
_entity_poly.entity_id
_entity_poly.type
_entity_poly.pdbx_seq_one_letter_code
_entity_poly.pdbx_strand_id
1 'polypeptide(L)'
;IMEFATELKKSGDKENMELAKKLWPKFRVFAPVLVRGEEDKGVRFYEFGKMVYQELLGVMADEDYGDITDIQKGRDVTVEVIPAAETGKMFNTTTVRVKPNQTPLVKDAKKAEALLENQKDVLSLFKKYTFEEMKDELQGWLKPAEEDGGKETEVKEAPSKMKKDIDSKLDEL
;
A
#
# COMPACT_ATOMS: atom_id res chain seq x y z
N ILE A 1 13.42 13.53 2.28
CA ILE A 1 12.88 12.54 3.23
C ILE A 1 13.74 11.26 3.22
N MET A 2 14.07 10.68 2.07
CA MET A 2 14.88 9.44 1.97
C MET A 2 16.28 9.59 2.55
N GLU A 3 16.97 10.70 2.26
CA GLU A 3 18.29 10.98 2.81
C GLU A 3 18.23 11.10 4.34
N PHE A 4 17.28 11.85 4.85
CA PHE A 4 17.01 11.97 6.27
C PHE A 4 16.73 10.61 6.93
N ALA A 5 15.86 9.78 6.36
CA ALA A 5 15.58 8.42 6.86
C ALA A 5 16.85 7.53 6.86
N THR A 6 17.74 7.72 5.88
CA THR A 6 19.01 6.99 5.80
C THR A 6 19.98 7.40 6.90
N GLU A 7 20.04 8.70 7.22
CA GLU A 7 20.88 9.21 8.32
C GLU A 7 20.38 8.73 9.68
N LEU A 8 19.05 8.77 9.91
CA LEU A 8 18.44 8.20 11.11
C LEU A 8 18.81 6.72 11.30
N LYS A 9 18.78 5.96 10.22
CA LYS A 9 19.18 4.54 10.26
C LYS A 9 20.66 4.35 10.60
N LYS A 10 21.54 5.26 10.14
CA LYS A 10 22.98 5.20 10.40
C LYS A 10 23.35 5.58 11.83
N SER A 11 22.52 6.34 12.54
CA SER A 11 22.80 6.78 13.92
C SER A 11 22.93 5.62 14.91
N GLY A 12 22.38 4.44 14.59
CA GLY A 12 22.44 3.26 15.45
C GLY A 12 21.52 3.30 16.68
N ASP A 13 20.87 4.41 16.93
CA ASP A 13 19.91 4.56 18.01
C ASP A 13 18.57 3.87 17.66
N LYS A 14 18.00 3.15 18.64
CA LYS A 14 16.79 2.35 18.44
C LYS A 14 15.57 3.20 18.07
N GLU A 15 15.42 4.37 18.69
CA GLU A 15 14.31 5.29 18.41
C GLU A 15 14.44 5.87 17.00
N ASN A 16 15.64 6.26 16.61
CA ASN A 16 15.94 6.73 15.25
C ASN A 16 15.70 5.66 14.19
N MET A 17 16.02 4.40 14.49
CA MET A 17 15.76 3.28 13.59
C MET A 17 14.27 3.03 13.40
N GLU A 18 13.46 3.16 14.45
CA GLU A 18 12.00 3.03 14.36
C GLU A 18 11.37 4.17 13.57
N LEU A 19 11.87 5.39 13.79
CA LEU A 19 11.46 6.56 13.02
C LEU A 19 11.82 6.41 11.54
N ALA A 20 13.04 5.99 11.23
CA ALA A 20 13.48 5.70 9.86
C ALA A 20 12.58 4.68 9.17
N LYS A 21 12.18 3.60 9.86
CA LYS A 21 11.26 2.60 9.33
C LYS A 21 9.90 3.18 8.95
N LYS A 22 9.38 4.14 9.71
CA LYS A 22 8.10 4.81 9.42
C LYS A 22 8.20 5.71 8.21
N LEU A 23 9.34 6.36 7.99
CA LEU A 23 9.60 7.25 6.85
C LEU A 23 9.97 6.48 5.57
N TRP A 24 10.30 5.18 5.69
CA TRP A 24 10.74 4.40 4.54
C TRP A 24 9.56 4.10 3.60
N PRO A 25 9.73 4.31 2.28
CA PRO A 25 8.67 4.04 1.32
C PRO A 25 8.29 2.56 1.33
N LYS A 26 6.99 2.29 1.30
CA LYS A 26 6.46 0.93 1.22
C LYS A 26 6.06 0.62 -0.22
N PHE A 27 6.56 -0.48 -0.75
CA PHE A 27 6.09 -0.98 -2.04
C PHE A 27 4.63 -1.42 -1.95
N ARG A 28 3.80 -0.86 -2.84
CA ARG A 28 2.38 -1.20 -2.98
C ARG A 28 2.05 -1.39 -4.44
N VAL A 29 1.19 -2.36 -4.70
CA VAL A 29 0.62 -2.63 -6.02
C VAL A 29 -0.87 -2.35 -5.95
N PHE A 30 -1.39 -1.70 -6.97
CA PHE A 30 -2.82 -1.42 -7.13
C PHE A 30 -3.30 -2.16 -8.37
N ALA A 31 -4.21 -3.10 -8.19
CA ALA A 31 -4.84 -3.82 -9.29
C ALA A 31 -6.30 -3.37 -9.43
N PRO A 32 -6.76 -3.00 -10.63
CA PRO A 32 -8.17 -2.82 -10.88
C PRO A 32 -8.86 -4.18 -10.81
N VAL A 33 -9.91 -4.29 -10.02
CA VAL A 33 -10.64 -5.53 -9.78
C VAL A 33 -12.13 -5.33 -9.85
N LEU A 34 -12.83 -6.37 -10.30
CA LEU A 34 -14.28 -6.49 -10.20
C LEU A 34 -14.61 -7.51 -9.10
N VAL A 35 -15.34 -7.08 -8.07
CA VAL A 35 -15.68 -7.94 -6.94
C VAL A 35 -16.92 -8.75 -7.29
N ARG A 36 -16.81 -10.09 -7.24
CA ARG A 36 -17.92 -10.98 -7.51
C ARG A 36 -19.04 -10.79 -6.50
N GLY A 37 -20.26 -10.65 -6.99
CA GLY A 37 -21.45 -10.34 -6.18
C GLY A 37 -21.66 -8.86 -5.91
N GLU A 38 -20.75 -8.00 -6.37
CA GLU A 38 -20.83 -6.55 -6.25
C GLU A 38 -20.47 -5.86 -7.59
N GLU A 39 -20.75 -6.51 -8.69
CA GLU A 39 -20.40 -6.04 -10.04
C GLU A 39 -21.13 -4.73 -10.42
N ASP A 40 -22.24 -4.43 -9.77
CA ASP A 40 -22.98 -3.17 -9.88
C ASP A 40 -22.19 -1.95 -9.36
N LYS A 41 -21.27 -2.17 -8.44
CA LYS A 41 -20.40 -1.12 -7.90
C LYS A 41 -19.23 -0.77 -8.82
N GLY A 42 -19.05 -1.49 -9.93
CA GLY A 42 -18.01 -1.26 -10.93
C GLY A 42 -16.61 -1.64 -10.47
N VAL A 43 -15.60 -1.17 -11.24
CA VAL A 43 -14.20 -1.46 -10.99
C VAL A 43 -13.70 -0.72 -9.74
N ARG A 44 -13.02 -1.45 -8.87
CA ARG A 44 -12.35 -0.93 -7.67
C ARG A 44 -10.86 -1.24 -7.72
N PHE A 45 -10.04 -0.51 -6.96
CA PHE A 45 -8.63 -0.83 -6.80
C PHE A 45 -8.42 -1.67 -5.55
N TYR A 46 -7.74 -2.80 -5.73
CA TYR A 46 -7.24 -3.61 -4.63
C TYR A 46 -5.76 -3.32 -4.41
N GLU A 47 -5.43 -2.87 -3.21
CA GLU A 47 -4.06 -2.56 -2.81
C GLU A 47 -3.44 -3.76 -2.08
N PHE A 48 -2.23 -4.16 -2.48
CA PHE A 48 -1.50 -5.25 -1.84
C PHE A 48 0.03 -5.04 -1.86
N GLY A 49 0.71 -5.77 -0.98
CA GLY A 49 2.16 -5.70 -0.83
C GLY A 49 2.92 -6.67 -1.73
N LYS A 50 4.25 -6.61 -1.61
CA LYS A 50 5.19 -7.39 -2.41
C LYS A 50 4.93 -8.91 -2.36
N MET A 51 4.56 -9.47 -1.21
CA MET A 51 4.36 -10.92 -1.06
C MET A 51 3.21 -11.42 -1.94
N VAL A 52 2.04 -10.78 -1.85
CA VAL A 52 0.89 -11.11 -2.69
C VAL A 52 1.22 -10.92 -4.18
N TYR A 53 1.96 -9.86 -4.51
CA TYR A 53 2.39 -9.62 -5.89
C TYR A 53 3.25 -10.76 -6.43
N GLN A 54 4.23 -11.22 -5.65
CA GLN A 54 5.10 -12.33 -6.04
C GLN A 54 4.33 -13.65 -6.18
N GLU A 55 3.36 -13.90 -5.31
CA GLU A 55 2.51 -15.09 -5.36
C GLU A 55 1.65 -15.10 -6.64
N LEU A 56 1.02 -13.97 -6.99
CA LEU A 56 0.26 -13.82 -8.23
C LEU A 56 1.14 -13.99 -9.48
N LEU A 57 2.34 -13.38 -9.49
CA LEU A 57 3.28 -13.56 -10.59
C LEU A 57 3.74 -15.02 -10.74
N GLY A 58 3.94 -15.73 -9.62
CA GLY A 58 4.27 -17.15 -9.64
C GLY A 58 3.20 -18.00 -10.31
N VAL A 59 1.91 -17.68 -10.04
CA VAL A 59 0.79 -18.35 -10.72
C VAL A 59 0.72 -18.00 -12.21
N MET A 60 0.94 -16.72 -12.56
CA MET A 60 0.93 -16.29 -13.97
C MET A 60 2.09 -16.87 -14.80
N ALA A 61 3.20 -17.22 -14.15
CA ALA A 61 4.34 -17.87 -14.79
C ALA A 61 4.12 -19.38 -15.05
N ASP A 62 3.08 -19.95 -14.44
CA ASP A 62 2.70 -21.35 -14.63
C ASP A 62 1.88 -21.48 -15.94
N GLU A 63 2.36 -22.33 -16.85
CA GLU A 63 1.72 -22.55 -18.17
C GLU A 63 0.29 -23.07 -18.05
N ASP A 64 -0.06 -23.80 -17.00
CA ASP A 64 -1.40 -24.32 -16.75
C ASP A 64 -2.41 -23.21 -16.39
N TYR A 65 -1.93 -22.10 -15.84
CA TYR A 65 -2.76 -20.97 -15.48
C TYR A 65 -2.77 -19.87 -16.54
N GLY A 66 -1.62 -19.55 -17.11
CA GLY A 66 -1.47 -18.51 -18.12
C GLY A 66 -1.86 -17.11 -17.61
N ASP A 67 -2.38 -16.26 -18.50
CA ASP A 67 -2.80 -14.90 -18.13
C ASP A 67 -4.13 -14.93 -17.36
N ILE A 68 -4.03 -14.83 -16.03
CA ILE A 68 -5.18 -14.78 -15.12
C ILE A 68 -5.97 -13.48 -15.24
N THR A 69 -5.41 -12.45 -15.88
CA THR A 69 -6.02 -11.12 -16.02
C THR A 69 -6.80 -10.94 -17.33
N ASP A 70 -6.79 -11.95 -18.21
CA ASP A 70 -7.55 -11.91 -19.45
C ASP A 70 -9.05 -11.71 -19.20
N ILE A 71 -9.67 -10.79 -19.94
CA ILE A 71 -11.08 -10.41 -19.76
C ILE A 71 -12.08 -11.49 -20.12
N GLN A 72 -11.70 -12.46 -20.97
CA GLN A 72 -12.56 -13.54 -21.42
C GLN A 72 -12.17 -14.91 -20.85
N LYS A 73 -10.87 -15.16 -20.74
CA LYS A 73 -10.28 -16.43 -20.31
C LYS A 73 -9.49 -16.30 -18.99
N GLY A 74 -9.61 -15.18 -18.31
CA GLY A 74 -8.98 -14.96 -17.03
C GLY A 74 -9.51 -15.89 -15.94
N ARG A 75 -9.09 -15.66 -14.71
CA ARG A 75 -9.46 -16.52 -13.57
C ARG A 75 -9.83 -15.67 -12.38
N ASP A 76 -10.81 -16.15 -11.61
CA ASP A 76 -11.15 -15.52 -10.35
C ASP A 76 -10.07 -15.77 -9.32
N VAL A 77 -9.80 -14.76 -8.51
CA VAL A 77 -8.84 -14.81 -7.41
C VAL A 77 -9.59 -14.68 -6.08
N THR A 78 -9.40 -15.64 -5.19
CA THR A 78 -9.90 -15.56 -3.82
C THR A 78 -8.80 -14.97 -2.94
N VAL A 79 -9.12 -13.90 -2.23
CA VAL A 79 -8.23 -13.27 -1.24
C VAL A 79 -8.76 -13.61 0.14
N GLU A 80 -7.91 -14.17 0.98
CA GLU A 80 -8.22 -14.52 2.37
C GLU A 80 -7.27 -13.78 3.31
N VAL A 81 -7.83 -13.08 4.29
CA VAL A 81 -7.05 -12.41 5.32
C VAL A 81 -7.24 -13.16 6.62
N ILE A 82 -6.15 -13.73 7.12
CA ILE A 82 -6.13 -14.48 8.38
C ILE A 82 -5.58 -13.55 9.47
N PRO A 83 -6.36 -13.28 10.52
CA PRO A 83 -5.94 -12.42 11.62
C PRO A 83 -4.65 -12.92 12.28
N ALA A 84 -3.83 -11.98 12.76
CA ALA A 84 -2.59 -12.27 13.48
C ALA A 84 -2.83 -13.16 14.71
N ALA A 85 -3.96 -12.96 15.40
CA ALA A 85 -4.37 -13.74 16.56
C ALA A 85 -4.56 -15.25 16.26
N GLU A 86 -4.99 -15.60 15.05
CA GLU A 86 -5.21 -16.98 14.63
C GLU A 86 -3.91 -17.67 14.18
N THR A 87 -2.96 -16.88 13.66
CA THR A 87 -1.70 -17.42 13.12
C THR A 87 -0.54 -17.38 14.11
N GLY A 88 -0.69 -16.70 15.25
CA GLY A 88 0.38 -16.43 16.20
C GLY A 88 1.48 -15.53 15.64
N LYS A 89 1.25 -14.87 14.49
CA LYS A 89 2.18 -13.93 13.86
C LYS A 89 1.96 -12.52 14.39
N MET A 90 2.93 -11.63 14.14
CA MET A 90 2.84 -10.22 14.54
C MET A 90 1.82 -9.44 13.67
N PHE A 91 1.56 -9.89 12.43
CA PHE A 91 0.69 -9.23 11.47
C PHE A 91 -0.29 -10.22 10.83
N ASN A 92 -1.41 -9.70 10.36
CA ASN A 92 -2.36 -10.48 9.56
C ASN A 92 -1.65 -11.08 8.34
N THR A 93 -2.01 -12.31 8.00
CA THR A 93 -1.50 -12.99 6.81
C THR A 93 -2.54 -12.90 5.70
N THR A 94 -2.14 -12.41 4.54
CA THR A 94 -2.97 -12.41 3.34
C THR A 94 -2.48 -13.53 2.43
N THR A 95 -3.39 -14.39 2.01
CA THR A 95 -3.14 -15.45 1.03
C THR A 95 -4.04 -15.23 -0.18
N VAL A 96 -3.56 -15.61 -1.37
CA VAL A 96 -4.32 -15.55 -2.60
C VAL A 96 -4.43 -16.93 -3.22
N ARG A 97 -5.60 -17.26 -3.71
CA ARG A 97 -5.86 -18.52 -4.42
C ARG A 97 -6.53 -18.23 -5.75
N VAL A 98 -5.85 -18.58 -6.83
CA VAL A 98 -6.39 -18.47 -8.18
C VAL A 98 -7.26 -19.69 -8.45
N LYS A 99 -8.49 -19.46 -8.95
CA LYS A 99 -9.41 -20.54 -9.33
C LYS A 99 -8.88 -21.27 -10.57
N PRO A 100 -8.96 -22.61 -10.63
CA PRO A 100 -8.49 -23.37 -11.79
C PRO A 100 -9.33 -23.14 -13.05
N ASN A 101 -10.62 -22.80 -12.89
CA ASN A 101 -11.52 -22.58 -14.00
C ASN A 101 -11.36 -21.17 -14.59
N GLN A 102 -11.34 -21.09 -15.91
CA GLN A 102 -11.42 -19.81 -16.60
C GLN A 102 -12.82 -19.21 -16.43
N THR A 103 -12.87 -17.92 -16.16
CA THR A 103 -14.13 -17.18 -15.92
C THR A 103 -14.02 -15.82 -16.59
N PRO A 104 -14.94 -15.43 -17.49
CA PRO A 104 -14.90 -14.09 -18.07
C PRO A 104 -15.15 -13.03 -17.01
N LEU A 105 -14.58 -11.84 -17.22
CA LEU A 105 -14.77 -10.69 -16.32
C LEU A 105 -16.27 -10.42 -16.09
N VAL A 106 -17.02 -10.32 -17.18
CA VAL A 106 -18.49 -10.32 -17.21
C VAL A 106 -18.96 -11.06 -18.45
N LYS A 107 -20.21 -11.56 -18.44
CA LYS A 107 -20.78 -12.33 -19.57
C LYS A 107 -21.02 -11.49 -20.83
N ASP A 108 -21.28 -10.20 -20.67
CA ASP A 108 -21.55 -9.27 -21.75
C ASP A 108 -20.24 -8.58 -22.18
N ALA A 109 -19.80 -8.84 -23.42
CA ALA A 109 -18.58 -8.28 -23.98
C ALA A 109 -18.59 -6.73 -24.02
N LYS A 110 -19.73 -6.11 -24.37
CA LYS A 110 -19.85 -4.65 -24.39
C LYS A 110 -19.71 -4.04 -22.99
N LYS A 111 -20.25 -4.73 -21.98
CA LYS A 111 -20.10 -4.32 -20.60
C LYS A 111 -18.65 -4.48 -20.13
N ALA A 112 -17.94 -5.52 -20.59
CA ALA A 112 -16.52 -5.70 -20.29
C ALA A 112 -15.67 -4.53 -20.86
N GLU A 113 -15.88 -4.20 -22.13
CA GLU A 113 -15.21 -3.06 -22.78
C GLU A 113 -15.50 -1.74 -22.05
N ALA A 114 -16.76 -1.48 -21.73
CA ALA A 114 -17.14 -0.28 -21.00
C ALA A 114 -16.48 -0.19 -19.59
N LEU A 115 -16.29 -1.32 -18.90
CA LEU A 115 -15.58 -1.36 -17.62
C LEU A 115 -14.09 -1.05 -17.77
N LEU A 116 -13.47 -1.46 -18.89
CA LEU A 116 -12.06 -1.15 -19.18
C LEU A 116 -11.88 0.32 -19.56
N GLU A 117 -12.74 0.86 -20.43
CA GLU A 117 -12.67 2.25 -20.88
C GLU A 117 -12.92 3.26 -19.76
N ASN A 118 -13.82 2.92 -18.83
CA ASN A 118 -14.18 3.79 -17.70
C ASN A 118 -13.34 3.56 -16.43
N GLN A 119 -12.20 2.88 -16.54
CA GLN A 119 -11.30 2.73 -15.40
C GLN A 119 -10.72 4.10 -15.00
N LYS A 120 -10.76 4.37 -13.69
CA LYS A 120 -10.09 5.53 -13.14
C LYS A 120 -8.56 5.34 -13.24
N ASP A 121 -7.86 6.41 -13.51
CA ASP A 121 -6.40 6.40 -13.40
C ASP A 121 -6.01 6.19 -11.92
N VAL A 122 -5.15 5.21 -11.66
CA VAL A 122 -4.62 4.94 -10.31
C VAL A 122 -3.91 6.15 -9.72
N LEU A 123 -3.27 6.97 -10.55
CA LEU A 123 -2.60 8.19 -10.12
C LEU A 123 -3.58 9.24 -9.58
N SER A 124 -4.85 9.20 -10.02
CA SER A 124 -5.88 10.09 -9.50
C SER A 124 -6.29 9.82 -8.04
N LEU A 125 -5.89 8.66 -7.49
CA LEU A 125 -6.11 8.30 -6.08
C LEU A 125 -5.14 9.02 -5.15
N PHE A 126 -4.05 9.59 -5.67
CA PHE A 126 -2.97 10.16 -4.89
C PHE A 126 -2.84 11.65 -5.15
N LYS A 127 -2.66 12.42 -4.08
CA LYS A 127 -2.24 13.81 -4.19
C LYS A 127 -0.74 13.83 -4.49
N LYS A 128 -0.34 14.53 -5.55
CA LYS A 128 1.06 14.84 -5.79
C LYS A 128 1.42 16.07 -4.96
N TYR A 129 2.23 15.88 -3.95
CA TYR A 129 2.72 16.95 -3.09
C TYR A 129 3.87 17.69 -3.75
N THR A 130 3.93 19.01 -3.57
CA THR A 130 5.11 19.82 -3.82
C THR A 130 6.15 19.60 -2.72
N PHE A 131 7.38 20.09 -2.93
CA PHE A 131 8.43 20.00 -1.91
C PHE A 131 8.02 20.71 -0.61
N GLU A 132 7.43 21.90 -0.71
CA GLU A 132 6.98 22.70 0.45
C GLU A 132 5.87 21.96 1.21
N GLU A 133 4.86 21.45 0.52
CA GLU A 133 3.81 20.68 1.17
C GLU A 133 4.34 19.44 1.88
N MET A 134 5.32 18.72 1.28
CA MET A 134 5.95 17.55 1.93
C MET A 134 6.81 17.95 3.14
N LYS A 135 7.46 19.12 3.10
CA LYS A 135 8.22 19.68 4.23
C LYS A 135 7.28 19.98 5.39
N ASP A 136 6.19 20.68 5.12
CA ASP A 136 5.19 21.05 6.13
C ASP A 136 4.53 19.82 6.77
N GLU A 137 4.15 18.81 5.96
CA GLU A 137 3.61 17.53 6.47
C GLU A 137 4.62 16.80 7.36
N LEU A 138 5.89 16.74 6.95
CA LEU A 138 6.94 16.11 7.74
C LEU A 138 7.16 16.85 9.07
N GLN A 139 7.22 18.18 9.05
CA GLN A 139 7.33 18.99 10.25
C GLN A 139 6.13 18.81 11.18
N GLY A 140 4.90 18.81 10.63
CA GLY A 140 3.69 18.54 11.37
C GLY A 140 3.69 17.17 12.06
N TRP A 141 4.17 16.14 11.33
CA TRP A 141 4.27 14.77 11.84
C TRP A 141 5.36 14.60 12.91
N LEU A 142 6.42 15.42 12.88
CA LEU A 142 7.51 15.43 13.87
C LEU A 142 7.18 16.25 15.12
N LYS A 143 6.15 17.13 15.08
CA LYS A 143 5.69 17.85 16.28
C LYS A 143 5.00 16.86 17.23
N PRO A 144 5.21 16.97 18.57
CA PRO A 144 4.40 16.20 19.52
C PRO A 144 2.93 16.57 19.32
N ALA A 145 2.05 15.57 19.38
CA ALA A 145 0.62 15.84 19.49
C ALA A 145 0.40 16.67 20.75
N GLU A 146 -0.04 17.92 20.62
CA GLU A 146 -0.62 18.65 21.73
C GLU A 146 -1.82 17.82 22.18
N GLU A 147 -1.93 17.59 23.49
CA GLU A 147 -2.98 16.82 24.12
C GLU A 147 -4.37 17.37 23.74
N ASP A 148 -4.95 16.84 22.69
CA ASP A 148 -6.39 16.91 22.49
C ASP A 148 -6.95 15.47 22.54
N GLY A 149 -7.80 15.26 23.54
CA GLY A 149 -8.21 13.95 24.01
C GLY A 149 -8.94 13.10 22.98
N GLY A 150 -8.33 11.98 22.60
CA GLY A 150 -9.08 10.92 21.94
C GLY A 150 -8.30 9.98 21.02
N LYS A 151 -7.86 8.87 21.58
CA LYS A 151 -7.32 7.63 21.02
C LYS A 151 -5.80 7.56 20.85
N GLU A 152 -5.22 6.88 21.84
CA GLU A 152 -3.85 6.42 21.90
C GLU A 152 -3.41 5.68 20.64
N THR A 153 -2.58 6.34 19.86
CA THR A 153 -1.45 5.73 19.22
C THR A 153 -0.23 6.38 19.88
N GLU A 154 0.48 5.62 20.72
CA GLU A 154 1.72 6.07 21.36
C GLU A 154 2.74 6.53 20.30
N VAL A 155 2.73 7.79 19.96
CA VAL A 155 3.81 8.45 19.26
C VAL A 155 4.72 9.04 20.35
N LYS A 156 5.74 8.28 20.73
CA LYS A 156 6.79 8.79 21.64
C LYS A 156 7.46 10.00 21.00
N GLU A 157 7.57 11.07 21.77
CA GLU A 157 8.21 12.33 21.39
C GLU A 157 9.59 12.10 20.75
N ALA A 158 9.84 12.78 19.63
CA ALA A 158 11.19 12.88 19.09
C ALA A 158 12.06 13.70 20.05
N PRO A 159 13.28 13.26 20.38
CA PRO A 159 14.17 13.97 21.31
C PRO A 159 14.43 15.42 20.87
N SER A 160 14.43 16.37 21.80
CA SER A 160 14.53 17.83 21.52
C SER A 160 15.80 18.25 20.76
N LYS A 161 16.89 17.47 20.84
CA LYS A 161 18.11 17.67 20.03
C LYS A 161 17.87 17.36 18.55
N MET A 162 17.02 16.40 18.26
CA MET A 162 16.70 15.96 16.91
C MET A 162 15.89 17.00 16.12
N LYS A 163 15.00 17.76 16.80
CA LYS A 163 14.25 18.84 16.16
C LYS A 163 15.15 19.93 15.57
N LYS A 164 16.20 20.33 16.31
CA LYS A 164 17.16 21.35 15.86
C LYS A 164 17.99 20.89 14.66
N ASP A 165 18.39 19.60 14.65
CA ASP A 165 19.14 19.02 13.53
C ASP A 165 18.28 18.83 12.28
N ILE A 166 16.97 18.56 12.46
CA ILE A 166 16.01 18.43 11.35
C ILE A 166 15.73 19.79 10.73
N ASP A 167 15.45 20.80 11.54
CA ASP A 167 15.15 22.15 11.04
C ASP A 167 16.36 22.73 10.29
N SER A 168 17.59 22.57 10.80
CA SER A 168 18.80 23.04 10.12
C SER A 168 19.05 22.32 8.79
N LYS A 169 18.80 21.02 8.71
CA LYS A 169 19.00 20.22 7.47
C LYS A 169 17.90 20.37 6.44
N LEU A 170 16.67 20.69 6.87
CA LEU A 170 15.58 21.01 5.94
C LEU A 170 15.74 22.40 5.33
N ASP A 171 16.42 23.31 6.01
CA ASP A 171 16.72 24.66 5.52
C ASP A 171 17.95 24.70 4.57
N GLU A 172 18.77 23.61 4.56
CA GLU A 172 19.92 23.44 3.65
C GLU A 172 19.57 22.73 2.34
N LEU A 173 18.32 22.24 2.16
CA LEU A 173 17.80 21.57 0.94
C LEU A 173 17.01 22.54 0.05
#